data_b780beeb2c2d5781cab6b29b43d2f936
#
_entry.id   b780beeb2c2d5781cab6b29b43d2f936
#
_cell.length_a   1.000
_cell.length_b   1.000
_cell.length_c   1.000
_cell.angle_alpha   90.00
_cell.angle_beta   90.00
_cell.angle_gamma   90.00
#
_symmetry.space_group_name_H-M   'P 1'
#
loop_
_entity.id
_entity.type
_entity.pdbx_description
1 polymer ?
#
loop_
_entity_poly.entity_id
_entity_poly.type
_entity_poly.pdbx_seq_one_letter_code
_entity_poly.pdbx_strand_id
1 'polypeptide(L)'
;MICKHREDFTKLWPDAKRSHSPTLILVLCLASCLGPSRVSFALDEAKIHVAGTPNITSFVYHVGKEKGFYREEGIELQPIMAGMLQGIQGLIGGSFDYSQMLGQGGGAILRGAPLKIVMAFDTRPSWFLLGGKNMKSLQDLKGKQLAVSSFGAALDQMTRELLPRFGLEPMRDVVLRAIEPPPNRLAALLSGAIDAAVLTHPETIIARRQGFNELLFFGDHIEFVSAGVVATEKNISQKPDFVRRFIRGALKTFYWIKANEKEVAARLAKATKSSESDGLELYRTGVKLFSQDGTIPRSLQERMISMQRKVLQIEKEITPENVYDFSFVRAANKELGKGESS
;
A
#
# COMPACT_ATOMS: atom_id res chain seq x y z
N MET A 1 0.61 48.78 -26.68
CA MET A 1 -0.58 49.47 -27.16
C MET A 1 -1.72 49.01 -26.28
N ILE A 2 -1.98 49.59 -25.12
CA ILE A 2 -2.71 50.82 -24.80
C ILE A 2 -4.11 50.83 -25.42
N CYS A 3 -5.12 50.64 -24.58
CA CYS A 3 -6.38 51.40 -24.51
C CYS A 3 -7.18 50.86 -23.34
N LYS A 4 -7.32 51.59 -22.21
CA LYS A 4 -8.30 52.62 -21.89
C LYS A 4 -9.75 52.21 -22.12
N HIS A 5 -10.47 51.87 -21.05
CA HIS A 5 -11.81 52.40 -20.77
C HIS A 5 -12.03 52.44 -19.27
N ARG A 6 -11.96 53.69 -18.74
CA ARG A 6 -12.56 54.09 -17.49
C ARG A 6 -13.98 54.57 -17.84
N GLU A 7 -15.00 53.85 -17.43
CA GLU A 7 -16.33 54.34 -17.42
C GLU A 7 -16.67 54.93 -16.06
N ASP A 8 -17.19 56.13 -16.14
CA ASP A 8 -17.48 57.12 -15.12
C ASP A 8 -18.78 56.74 -14.37
N PHE A 9 -18.69 56.30 -13.13
CA PHE A 9 -19.83 55.87 -12.29
C PHE A 9 -20.40 57.05 -11.45
N THR A 10 -20.43 58.28 -11.96
CA THR A 10 -20.93 59.45 -11.23
C THR A 10 -22.31 59.92 -11.63
N LYS A 11 -23.11 59.16 -12.38
CA LYS A 11 -24.44 59.60 -12.82
C LYS A 11 -25.59 58.68 -12.51
N LEU A 12 -25.76 58.25 -11.28
CA LEU A 12 -27.01 57.63 -10.83
C LEU A 12 -27.21 57.80 -9.33
N TRP A 13 -27.51 58.99 -8.87
CA TRP A 13 -28.44 59.31 -7.75
C TRP A 13 -28.59 60.83 -7.56
N PRO A 14 -29.75 61.44 -7.81
CA PRO A 14 -30.04 62.77 -7.35
C PRO A 14 -30.66 62.70 -5.92
N ASP A 15 -30.16 63.60 -5.07
CA ASP A 15 -30.84 64.20 -3.92
C ASP A 15 -31.54 63.28 -2.89
N ALA A 16 -30.83 62.98 -1.80
CA ALA A 16 -31.46 62.82 -0.48
C ALA A 16 -30.72 63.66 0.56
N LYS A 17 -31.28 64.81 0.88
CA LYS A 17 -30.88 65.69 1.98
C LYS A 17 -31.25 65.03 3.32
N ARG A 18 -30.31 65.13 4.25
CA ARG A 18 -30.41 65.24 5.72
C ARG A 18 -30.45 64.01 6.61
N SER A 19 -29.44 64.07 7.48
CA SER A 19 -29.42 63.82 8.92
C SER A 19 -29.33 62.33 9.35
N HIS A 20 -28.12 61.85 9.48
CA HIS A 20 -27.81 60.96 10.60
C HIS A 20 -26.34 61.13 11.01
N SER A 21 -26.12 61.17 12.31
CA SER A 21 -24.88 61.37 13.01
C SER A 21 -23.76 60.42 12.56
N PRO A 22 -22.51 60.92 12.33
CA PRO A 22 -21.40 60.06 11.86
C PRO A 22 -20.96 58.94 12.82
N THR A 23 -21.46 58.97 14.05
CA THR A 23 -21.12 57.97 15.08
C THR A 23 -21.84 56.63 14.92
N LEU A 24 -22.98 56.59 14.23
CA LEU A 24 -23.75 55.33 14.06
C LEU A 24 -23.29 54.49 12.88
N ILE A 25 -22.66 55.10 11.88
CA ILE A 25 -22.17 54.41 10.69
C ILE A 25 -20.83 53.65 10.96
N LEU A 26 -20.02 54.16 11.92
CA LEU A 26 -18.75 53.55 12.25
C LEU A 26 -18.90 52.24 13.04
N VAL A 27 -19.99 52.05 13.77
CA VAL A 27 -20.26 50.82 14.55
C VAL A 27 -20.79 49.68 13.67
N LEU A 28 -21.54 50.00 12.61
CA LEU A 28 -22.04 48.95 11.69
C LEU A 28 -20.98 48.40 10.72
N CYS A 29 -19.96 49.20 10.39
CA CYS A 29 -18.85 48.72 9.52
C CYS A 29 -17.84 47.83 10.27
N LEU A 30 -17.73 47.94 11.60
CA LEU A 30 -16.84 47.07 12.40
C LEU A 30 -17.45 45.68 12.71
N ALA A 31 -18.77 45.54 12.66
CA ALA A 31 -19.44 44.28 12.89
C ALA A 31 -19.42 43.34 11.68
N SER A 32 -19.17 43.86 10.47
CA SER A 32 -19.14 43.04 9.22
C SER A 32 -17.77 42.40 8.94
N CYS A 33 -16.72 42.74 9.69
CA CYS A 33 -15.37 42.18 9.52
C CYS A 33 -15.07 40.97 10.41
N LEU A 34 -16.01 40.61 11.30
CA LEU A 34 -15.92 39.39 12.10
C LEU A 34 -16.71 38.24 11.43
N GLY A 35 -16.40 37.95 10.16
CA GLY A 35 -16.71 36.68 9.57
C GLY A 35 -16.00 35.58 10.38
N PRO A 36 -16.57 34.39 10.52
CA PRO A 36 -15.91 33.32 11.25
C PRO A 36 -14.52 33.13 10.66
N SER A 37 -13.49 33.50 11.40
CA SER A 37 -12.11 33.23 11.07
C SER A 37 -12.03 31.72 10.90
N ARG A 38 -12.00 31.22 9.64
CA ARG A 38 -11.64 29.84 9.38
C ARG A 38 -10.21 29.72 9.87
N VAL A 39 -10.05 29.20 11.09
CA VAL A 39 -8.75 28.76 11.58
C VAL A 39 -8.30 27.69 10.60
N SER A 40 -7.51 28.09 9.63
CA SER A 40 -6.82 27.14 8.75
C SER A 40 -5.73 26.51 9.59
N PHE A 41 -6.02 25.38 10.20
CA PHE A 41 -4.96 24.57 10.77
C PHE A 41 -4.04 24.16 9.63
N ALA A 42 -2.77 24.49 9.74
CA ALA A 42 -1.76 23.96 8.83
C ALA A 42 -1.81 22.43 8.91
N LEU A 43 -1.88 21.78 7.74
CA LEU A 43 -1.86 20.31 7.68
C LEU A 43 -0.46 19.83 8.06
N ASP A 44 -0.38 18.79 8.87
CA ASP A 44 0.89 18.11 9.12
C ASP A 44 1.32 17.35 7.86
N GLU A 45 2.54 17.55 7.41
CA GLU A 45 3.10 16.80 6.29
C GLU A 45 3.46 15.38 6.73
N ALA A 46 3.04 14.36 5.96
CA ALA A 46 3.43 12.97 6.16
C ALA A 46 4.02 12.39 4.88
N LYS A 47 5.28 11.96 4.94
CA LYS A 47 6.02 11.31 3.84
C LYS A 47 5.97 9.81 4.01
N ILE A 48 5.35 9.11 3.06
CA ILE A 48 5.31 7.65 3.03
C ILE A 48 6.11 7.10 1.87
N HIS A 49 7.07 6.22 2.16
CA HIS A 49 7.74 5.43 1.14
C HIS A 49 6.80 4.37 0.57
N VAL A 50 6.64 4.39 -0.76
CA VAL A 50 5.88 3.41 -1.54
C VAL A 50 6.83 2.79 -2.56
N ALA A 51 6.84 1.46 -2.67
CA ALA A 51 7.73 0.76 -3.60
C ALA A 51 6.97 0.10 -4.75
N GLY A 52 7.66 0.00 -5.88
CA GLY A 52 7.21 -0.76 -7.04
C GLY A 52 6.15 -0.10 -7.90
N THR A 53 5.57 -0.90 -8.81
CA THR A 53 4.48 -0.48 -9.68
C THR A 53 3.18 -0.29 -8.88
N PRO A 54 2.30 0.62 -9.32
CA PRO A 54 1.00 0.80 -8.70
C PRO A 54 0.24 -0.53 -8.62
N ASN A 55 -0.22 -0.85 -7.42
CA ASN A 55 -1.02 -2.02 -7.11
C ASN A 55 -2.08 -1.67 -6.06
N ILE A 56 -2.96 -2.59 -5.73
CA ILE A 56 -4.09 -2.33 -4.84
C ILE A 56 -3.64 -1.89 -3.43
N THR A 57 -2.52 -2.39 -2.90
CA THR A 57 -2.03 -2.00 -1.58
C THR A 57 -1.41 -0.60 -1.58
N SER A 58 -0.73 -0.20 -2.66
CA SER A 58 -0.21 1.16 -2.81
C SER A 58 -1.33 2.18 -3.00
N PHE A 59 -2.49 1.75 -3.49
CA PHE A 59 -3.67 2.61 -3.67
C PHE A 59 -4.24 3.14 -2.35
N VAL A 60 -3.97 2.48 -1.23
CA VAL A 60 -4.32 3.02 0.10
C VAL A 60 -3.74 4.43 0.29
N TYR A 61 -2.57 4.70 -0.25
CA TYR A 61 -1.94 6.01 -0.14
C TYR A 61 -2.37 6.97 -1.25
N HIS A 62 -2.34 6.52 -2.50
CA HIS A 62 -2.65 7.37 -3.66
C HIS A 62 -4.13 7.77 -3.68
N VAL A 63 -5.03 6.82 -3.51
CA VAL A 63 -6.47 7.07 -3.47
C VAL A 63 -6.86 7.85 -2.22
N GLY A 64 -6.28 7.52 -1.06
CA GLY A 64 -6.55 8.22 0.19
C GLY A 64 -6.14 9.69 0.14
N LYS A 65 -5.00 10.01 -0.50
CA LYS A 65 -4.60 11.38 -0.79
C LYS A 65 -5.61 12.09 -1.69
N GLU A 66 -5.97 11.46 -2.82
CA GLU A 66 -6.88 12.05 -3.81
C GLU A 66 -8.31 12.25 -3.26
N LYS A 67 -8.83 11.29 -2.51
CA LYS A 67 -10.15 11.35 -1.87
C LYS A 67 -10.19 12.28 -0.65
N GLY A 68 -9.04 12.73 -0.16
CA GLY A 68 -8.95 13.64 0.97
C GLY A 68 -9.03 12.95 2.33
N PHE A 69 -9.04 11.62 2.44
CA PHE A 69 -9.16 10.90 3.72
C PHE A 69 -8.05 11.23 4.72
N TYR A 70 -6.84 11.53 4.24
CA TYR A 70 -5.76 12.00 5.11
C TYR A 70 -5.93 13.49 5.48
N ARG A 71 -6.45 14.34 4.57
CA ARG A 71 -6.73 15.74 4.87
C ARG A 71 -7.83 15.93 5.90
N GLU A 72 -8.85 15.05 5.90
CA GLU A 72 -9.87 14.98 6.95
C GLU A 72 -9.25 14.74 8.34
N GLU A 73 -8.09 14.07 8.38
CA GLU A 73 -7.31 13.81 9.58
C GLU A 73 -6.24 14.90 9.85
N GLY A 74 -6.28 16.02 9.12
CA GLY A 74 -5.29 17.09 9.26
C GLY A 74 -3.90 16.74 8.71
N ILE A 75 -3.80 15.82 7.73
CA ILE A 75 -2.54 15.36 7.15
C ILE A 75 -2.48 15.65 5.65
N GLU A 76 -1.41 16.32 5.21
CA GLU A 76 -1.03 16.39 3.80
C GLU A 76 -0.09 15.22 3.47
N LEU A 77 -0.65 14.17 2.85
CA LEU A 77 0.10 12.96 2.55
C LEU A 77 0.97 13.12 1.30
N GLN A 78 2.23 12.72 1.38
CA GLN A 78 3.17 12.65 0.27
C GLN A 78 3.64 11.19 0.04
N PRO A 79 2.98 10.42 -0.84
CA PRO A 79 3.49 9.13 -1.29
C PRO A 79 4.72 9.36 -2.18
N ILE A 80 5.86 8.80 -1.80
CA ILE A 80 7.14 8.97 -2.50
C ILE A 80 7.63 7.59 -2.95
N MET A 81 7.80 7.43 -4.26
CA MET A 81 8.35 6.20 -4.83
C MET A 81 9.87 6.17 -4.67
N ALA A 82 10.37 5.11 -4.06
CA ALA A 82 11.80 4.83 -3.96
C ALA A 82 12.06 3.32 -4.00
N GLY A 83 13.32 2.91 -4.17
CA GLY A 83 13.70 1.50 -4.08
C GLY A 83 13.45 0.93 -2.68
N MET A 84 13.29 -0.38 -2.58
CA MET A 84 12.95 -1.06 -1.33
C MET A 84 13.97 -0.80 -0.20
N LEU A 85 15.26 -0.84 -0.53
CA LEU A 85 16.32 -0.60 0.45
C LEU A 85 16.37 0.88 0.89
N GLN A 86 16.27 1.80 -0.09
CA GLN A 86 16.24 3.23 0.18
C GLN A 86 15.06 3.64 1.06
N GLY A 87 13.92 2.95 0.92
CA GLY A 87 12.72 3.21 1.72
C GLY A 87 12.93 2.97 3.21
N ILE A 88 13.53 1.85 3.59
CA ILE A 88 13.79 1.55 5.01
C ILE A 88 14.95 2.38 5.55
N GLN A 89 16.01 2.60 4.78
CA GLN A 89 17.10 3.51 5.16
C GLN A 89 16.60 4.94 5.36
N GLY A 90 15.74 5.43 4.45
CA GLY A 90 15.13 6.76 4.56
C GLY A 90 14.17 6.88 5.74
N LEU A 91 13.44 5.81 6.09
CA LEU A 91 12.60 5.77 7.30
C LEU A 91 13.46 5.88 8.57
N ILE A 92 14.52 5.10 8.68
CA ILE A 92 15.45 5.15 9.82
C ILE A 92 16.15 6.51 9.92
N GLY A 93 16.56 7.05 8.76
CA GLY A 93 17.23 8.35 8.65
C GLY A 93 16.30 9.57 8.75
N GLY A 94 14.97 9.38 8.83
CA GLY A 94 14.00 10.46 8.98
C GLY A 94 13.62 11.19 7.67
N SER A 95 14.02 10.69 6.49
CA SER A 95 13.58 11.19 5.19
C SER A 95 12.13 10.82 4.88
N PHE A 96 11.64 9.75 5.47
CA PHE A 96 10.25 9.30 5.46
C PHE A 96 9.72 9.17 6.88
N ASP A 97 8.43 9.41 7.07
CA ASP A 97 7.73 9.18 8.34
C ASP A 97 7.23 7.73 8.45
N TYR A 98 6.93 7.12 7.31
CA TYR A 98 6.39 5.76 7.20
C TYR A 98 6.98 5.03 5.98
N SER A 99 6.91 3.68 6.01
CA SER A 99 7.19 2.84 4.84
C SER A 99 6.10 1.79 4.66
N GLN A 100 5.76 1.51 3.39
CA GLN A 100 4.80 0.47 3.03
C GLN A 100 5.36 -0.95 3.21
N MET A 101 6.67 -1.14 3.20
CA MET A 101 7.35 -2.41 2.99
C MET A 101 7.52 -3.21 4.28
N LEU A 102 6.56 -4.09 4.61
CA LEU A 102 6.58 -4.87 5.85
C LEU A 102 7.70 -5.90 5.91
N GLY A 103 8.04 -6.54 4.79
CA GLY A 103 9.12 -7.52 4.76
C GLY A 103 10.49 -6.92 5.11
N GLN A 104 10.84 -5.79 4.48
CA GLN A 104 12.10 -5.08 4.76
C GLN A 104 12.07 -4.43 6.13
N GLY A 105 10.92 -3.85 6.53
CA GLY A 105 10.72 -3.31 7.88
C GLY A 105 10.92 -4.35 8.96
N GLY A 106 10.25 -5.50 8.83
CA GLY A 106 10.41 -6.62 9.75
C GLY A 106 11.87 -7.11 9.85
N GLY A 107 12.53 -7.29 8.71
CA GLY A 107 13.95 -7.66 8.67
C GLY A 107 14.86 -6.63 9.33
N ALA A 108 14.58 -5.34 9.23
CA ALA A 108 15.30 -4.28 9.92
C ALA A 108 15.05 -4.32 11.44
N ILE A 109 13.80 -4.51 11.87
CA ILE A 109 13.41 -4.64 13.28
C ILE A 109 14.13 -5.83 13.91
N LEU A 110 14.15 -6.98 13.26
CA LEU A 110 14.83 -8.17 13.75
C LEU A 110 16.35 -7.95 13.94
N ARG A 111 16.95 -7.04 13.16
CA ARG A 111 18.34 -6.60 13.31
C ARG A 111 18.52 -5.46 14.34
N GLY A 112 17.48 -5.07 15.04
CA GLY A 112 17.53 -4.05 16.09
C GLY A 112 17.21 -2.62 15.64
N ALA A 113 16.68 -2.41 14.43
CA ALA A 113 16.21 -1.08 14.04
C ALA A 113 15.01 -0.65 14.91
N PRO A 114 14.95 0.63 15.36
CA PRO A 114 13.88 1.13 16.23
C PRO A 114 12.61 1.44 15.44
N LEU A 115 12.01 0.39 14.91
CA LEU A 115 10.82 0.43 14.06
C LEU A 115 9.72 -0.50 14.61
N LYS A 116 8.48 -0.25 14.24
CA LYS A 116 7.32 -1.14 14.46
C LYS A 116 6.47 -1.23 13.20
N ILE A 117 5.86 -2.38 12.99
CA ILE A 117 4.76 -2.57 12.04
C ILE A 117 3.47 -2.19 12.77
N VAL A 118 2.81 -1.13 12.30
CA VAL A 118 1.63 -0.55 12.96
C VAL A 118 0.32 -0.80 12.21
N MET A 119 0.36 -1.30 10.97
CA MET A 119 -0.80 -1.74 10.20
C MET A 119 -0.37 -2.75 9.14
N ALA A 120 -1.22 -3.72 8.81
CA ALA A 120 -1.02 -4.69 7.73
C ALA A 120 -2.20 -4.67 6.75
N PHE A 121 -1.92 -4.57 5.45
CA PHE A 121 -2.98 -4.53 4.44
C PHE A 121 -3.35 -5.91 3.93
N ASP A 122 -2.38 -6.79 3.77
CA ASP A 122 -2.55 -8.13 3.23
C ASP A 122 -2.19 -9.22 4.24
N THR A 123 -2.77 -10.40 4.02
CA THR A 123 -2.47 -11.62 4.81
C THR A 123 -2.03 -12.77 3.91
N ARG A 124 -1.99 -12.55 2.59
CA ARG A 124 -1.68 -13.58 1.59
C ARG A 124 -0.92 -12.97 0.42
N PRO A 125 0.01 -13.71 -0.21
CA PRO A 125 0.79 -13.18 -1.32
C PRO A 125 0.01 -13.17 -2.64
N SER A 126 0.23 -12.16 -3.48
CA SER A 126 -0.29 -12.09 -4.84
C SER A 126 0.71 -12.68 -5.84
N TRP A 127 1.05 -13.96 -5.67
CA TRP A 127 1.98 -14.68 -6.52
C TRP A 127 1.28 -15.83 -7.26
N PHE A 128 1.60 -15.96 -8.55
CA PHE A 128 1.00 -16.93 -9.46
C PHE A 128 2.09 -17.75 -10.12
N LEU A 129 2.00 -19.07 -10.07
CA LEU A 129 2.84 -19.95 -10.82
C LEU A 129 2.20 -20.19 -12.20
N LEU A 130 2.86 -19.70 -13.24
CA LEU A 130 2.45 -19.91 -14.62
C LEU A 130 3.38 -20.92 -15.30
N GLY A 131 2.78 -21.89 -15.97
CA GLY A 131 3.46 -22.88 -16.78
C GLY A 131 3.32 -22.64 -18.27
N GLY A 132 4.14 -23.29 -19.06
CA GLY A 132 4.09 -23.27 -20.52
C GLY A 132 2.69 -23.65 -21.07
N LYS A 133 2.43 -23.32 -22.34
CA LYS A 133 1.11 -23.49 -22.98
C LYS A 133 0.54 -24.91 -22.90
N ASN A 134 1.41 -25.91 -22.86
CA ASN A 134 1.03 -27.32 -22.78
C ASN A 134 0.92 -27.85 -21.35
N MET A 135 1.31 -27.09 -20.34
CA MET A 135 1.21 -27.50 -18.94
C MET A 135 -0.21 -27.21 -18.43
N LYS A 136 -0.86 -28.19 -17.81
CA LYS A 136 -2.22 -28.07 -17.28
C LYS A 136 -2.31 -28.35 -15.78
N SER A 137 -1.24 -28.87 -15.20
CA SER A 137 -1.16 -29.22 -13.78
C SER A 137 0.23 -28.93 -13.22
N LEU A 138 0.34 -28.92 -11.89
CA LEU A 138 1.65 -28.79 -11.22
C LEU A 138 2.57 -29.96 -11.52
N GLN A 139 2.05 -31.18 -11.79
CA GLN A 139 2.83 -32.36 -12.10
C GLN A 139 3.60 -32.20 -13.42
N ASP A 140 3.13 -31.36 -14.32
CA ASP A 140 3.83 -31.08 -15.59
C ASP A 140 5.14 -30.28 -15.37
N LEU A 141 5.39 -29.80 -14.15
CA LEU A 141 6.67 -29.20 -13.76
C LEU A 141 7.80 -30.18 -13.53
N LYS A 142 7.51 -31.49 -13.48
CA LYS A 142 8.53 -32.50 -13.23
C LYS A 142 9.57 -32.51 -14.35
N GLY A 143 10.85 -32.35 -13.97
CA GLY A 143 11.97 -32.21 -14.91
C GLY A 143 12.09 -30.82 -15.57
N LYS A 144 11.29 -29.85 -15.17
CA LYS A 144 11.18 -28.51 -15.76
C LYS A 144 11.92 -27.43 -14.97
N GLN A 145 12.20 -26.31 -15.64
CA GLN A 145 12.82 -25.13 -15.05
C GLN A 145 11.75 -24.11 -14.62
N LEU A 146 11.73 -23.81 -13.33
CA LEU A 146 10.82 -22.82 -12.73
C LEU A 146 11.61 -21.58 -12.27
N ALA A 147 11.28 -20.42 -12.83
CA ALA A 147 11.88 -19.17 -12.37
C ALA A 147 11.19 -18.67 -11.11
N VAL A 148 12.01 -18.31 -10.11
CA VAL A 148 11.65 -17.67 -8.86
C VAL A 148 12.43 -16.35 -8.71
N SER A 149 12.26 -15.64 -7.58
CA SER A 149 13.12 -14.50 -7.23
C SER A 149 14.54 -14.94 -6.84
N SER A 150 15.33 -14.04 -6.29
CA SER A 150 16.64 -14.38 -5.71
C SER A 150 16.51 -15.52 -4.70
N PHE A 151 17.43 -16.45 -4.72
CA PHE A 151 17.44 -17.56 -3.76
C PHE A 151 17.53 -17.03 -2.32
N GLY A 152 16.75 -17.62 -1.43
CA GLY A 152 16.60 -17.18 -0.05
C GLY A 152 15.64 -16.01 0.16
N ALA A 153 15.14 -15.37 -0.91
CA ALA A 153 14.06 -14.37 -0.78
C ALA A 153 12.70 -15.06 -0.52
N ALA A 154 11.71 -14.27 -0.06
CA ALA A 154 10.40 -14.80 0.33
C ALA A 154 9.73 -15.67 -0.74
N LEU A 155 9.74 -15.23 -1.99
CA LEU A 155 9.14 -16.00 -3.09
C LEU A 155 9.81 -17.37 -3.29
N ASP A 156 11.15 -17.43 -3.27
CA ASP A 156 11.89 -18.70 -3.37
C ASP A 156 11.55 -19.63 -2.20
N GLN A 157 11.54 -19.08 -0.96
CA GLN A 157 11.21 -19.88 0.22
C GLN A 157 9.78 -20.42 0.18
N MET A 158 8.81 -19.58 -0.19
CA MET A 158 7.42 -20.01 -0.31
C MET A 158 7.24 -21.03 -1.42
N THR A 159 7.97 -20.89 -2.53
CA THR A 159 7.96 -21.90 -3.61
C THR A 159 8.51 -23.23 -3.10
N ARG A 160 9.62 -23.22 -2.37
CA ARG A 160 10.21 -24.43 -1.75
C ARG A 160 9.33 -25.06 -0.68
N GLU A 161 8.52 -24.25 0.01
CA GLU A 161 7.53 -24.74 0.98
C GLU A 161 6.31 -25.37 0.30
N LEU A 162 5.87 -24.81 -0.85
CA LEU A 162 4.65 -25.25 -1.52
C LEU A 162 4.84 -26.49 -2.38
N LEU A 163 5.89 -26.57 -3.17
CA LEU A 163 6.10 -27.66 -4.12
C LEU A 163 5.98 -29.05 -3.48
N PRO A 164 6.59 -29.33 -2.29
CA PRO A 164 6.46 -30.63 -1.62
C PRO A 164 5.02 -30.99 -1.23
N ARG A 165 4.14 -30.01 -0.95
CA ARG A 165 2.73 -30.25 -0.64
C ARG A 165 1.97 -30.84 -1.84
N PHE A 166 2.54 -30.70 -3.05
CA PHE A 166 2.02 -31.23 -4.30
C PHE A 166 2.88 -32.40 -4.84
N GLY A 167 3.77 -32.97 -4.02
CA GLY A 167 4.60 -34.12 -4.39
C GLY A 167 5.77 -33.79 -5.32
N LEU A 168 6.21 -32.53 -5.35
CA LEU A 168 7.33 -32.06 -6.18
C LEU A 168 8.47 -31.55 -5.28
N GLU A 169 9.62 -32.21 -5.33
CA GLU A 169 10.78 -31.78 -4.55
C GLU A 169 11.59 -30.69 -5.28
N PRO A 170 11.77 -29.50 -4.68
CA PRO A 170 12.61 -28.46 -5.24
C PRO A 170 14.04 -28.95 -5.51
N MET A 171 14.62 -28.57 -6.64
CA MET A 171 15.95 -28.92 -7.13
C MET A 171 16.13 -30.40 -7.55
N ARG A 172 15.25 -31.31 -7.13
CA ARG A 172 15.26 -32.69 -7.57
C ARG A 172 14.25 -32.95 -8.72
N ASP A 173 12.99 -32.58 -8.47
CA ASP A 173 11.90 -32.76 -9.44
C ASP A 173 11.67 -31.51 -10.29
N VAL A 174 11.95 -30.33 -9.75
CA VAL A 174 11.79 -29.00 -10.39
C VAL A 174 13.07 -28.19 -10.22
N VAL A 175 13.69 -27.79 -11.32
CA VAL A 175 14.92 -26.99 -11.29
C VAL A 175 14.57 -25.51 -11.07
N LEU A 176 14.86 -24.98 -9.90
CA LEU A 176 14.62 -23.55 -9.62
C LEU A 176 15.70 -22.68 -10.26
N ARG A 177 15.27 -21.55 -10.85
CA ARG A 177 16.15 -20.52 -11.45
C ARG A 177 15.88 -19.18 -10.82
N ALA A 178 16.91 -18.53 -10.29
CA ALA A 178 16.81 -17.16 -9.77
C ALA A 178 16.86 -16.16 -10.93
N ILE A 179 15.76 -15.42 -11.14
CA ILE A 179 15.67 -14.39 -12.19
C ILE A 179 14.98 -13.15 -11.60
N GLU A 180 15.64 -11.99 -11.61
CA GLU A 180 15.14 -10.70 -11.14
C GLU A 180 15.38 -9.60 -12.19
N PRO A 181 14.56 -8.56 -12.24
CA PRO A 181 13.24 -8.38 -11.58
C PRO A 181 12.10 -9.16 -12.26
N PRO A 182 10.84 -9.05 -11.79
CA PRO A 182 9.69 -9.79 -12.37
C PRO A 182 9.53 -9.70 -13.89
N PRO A 183 9.73 -8.55 -14.55
CA PRO A 183 9.67 -8.47 -16.02
C PRO A 183 10.66 -9.40 -16.73
N ASN A 184 11.85 -9.65 -16.14
CA ASN A 184 12.82 -10.57 -16.71
C ASN A 184 12.35 -12.04 -16.61
N ARG A 185 11.64 -12.42 -15.53
CA ARG A 185 11.01 -13.73 -15.41
C ARG A 185 9.94 -13.92 -16.49
N LEU A 186 9.13 -12.90 -16.73
CA LEU A 186 8.16 -12.92 -17.84
C LEU A 186 8.86 -13.07 -19.20
N ALA A 187 9.89 -12.28 -19.46
CA ALA A 187 10.65 -12.36 -20.74
C ALA A 187 11.26 -13.75 -20.94
N ALA A 188 11.85 -14.35 -19.91
CA ALA A 188 12.40 -15.69 -19.96
C ALA A 188 11.33 -16.76 -20.21
N LEU A 189 10.14 -16.62 -19.62
CA LEU A 189 9.00 -17.51 -19.87
C LEU A 189 8.49 -17.38 -21.31
N LEU A 190 8.31 -16.13 -21.80
CA LEU A 190 7.82 -15.87 -23.17
C LEU A 190 8.77 -16.36 -24.24
N SER A 191 10.08 -16.28 -24.02
CA SER A 191 11.12 -16.76 -24.96
C SER A 191 11.32 -18.28 -24.92
N GLY A 192 10.75 -18.98 -23.92
CA GLY A 192 10.99 -20.43 -23.71
C GLY A 192 12.34 -20.75 -23.08
N ALA A 193 13.09 -19.76 -22.57
CA ALA A 193 14.32 -19.98 -21.83
C ALA A 193 14.11 -20.69 -20.49
N ILE A 194 12.88 -20.64 -19.97
CA ILE A 194 12.38 -21.38 -18.82
C ILE A 194 10.99 -21.96 -19.15
N ASP A 195 10.61 -23.01 -18.45
CA ASP A 195 9.35 -23.71 -18.69
C ASP A 195 8.18 -23.10 -17.89
N ALA A 196 8.46 -22.55 -16.72
CA ALA A 196 7.48 -21.97 -15.81
C ALA A 196 8.07 -20.80 -15.01
N ALA A 197 7.23 -19.91 -14.50
CA ALA A 197 7.66 -18.77 -13.69
C ALA A 197 6.65 -18.45 -12.60
N VAL A 198 7.13 -18.01 -11.43
CA VAL A 198 6.28 -17.36 -10.44
C VAL A 198 6.28 -15.85 -10.74
N LEU A 199 5.10 -15.34 -11.08
CA LEU A 199 4.88 -13.95 -11.51
C LEU A 199 3.92 -13.23 -10.55
N THR A 200 3.90 -11.91 -10.67
CA THR A 200 2.92 -11.01 -10.07
C THR A 200 2.12 -10.31 -11.15
N HIS A 201 1.08 -9.57 -10.80
CA HIS A 201 0.47 -8.64 -11.73
C HIS A 201 1.39 -7.41 -11.95
N PRO A 202 1.46 -6.85 -13.18
CA PRO A 202 0.66 -7.19 -14.37
C PRO A 202 1.23 -8.35 -15.24
N GLU A 203 2.42 -8.89 -14.94
CA GLU A 203 3.11 -9.89 -15.75
C GLU A 203 2.27 -11.16 -15.97
N THR A 204 1.47 -11.56 -14.98
CA THR A 204 0.56 -12.72 -15.08
C THR A 204 -0.49 -12.54 -16.17
N ILE A 205 -1.07 -11.32 -16.25
CA ILE A 205 -2.08 -10.99 -17.28
C ILE A 205 -1.46 -11.09 -18.67
N ILE A 206 -0.25 -10.55 -18.83
CA ILE A 206 0.48 -10.60 -20.11
C ILE A 206 0.76 -12.06 -20.51
N ALA A 207 1.27 -12.87 -19.58
CA ALA A 207 1.56 -14.29 -19.85
C ALA A 207 0.30 -15.08 -20.22
N ARG A 208 -0.82 -14.91 -19.50
CA ARG A 208 -2.09 -15.59 -19.83
C ARG A 208 -2.64 -15.20 -21.20
N ARG A 209 -2.52 -13.93 -21.59
CA ARG A 209 -2.89 -13.48 -22.94
C ARG A 209 -2.05 -14.12 -24.05
N GLN A 210 -0.83 -14.52 -23.74
CA GLN A 210 0.05 -15.27 -24.64
C GLN A 210 -0.18 -16.79 -24.60
N GLY A 211 -1.19 -17.26 -23.85
CA GLY A 211 -1.61 -18.66 -23.76
C GLY A 211 -0.85 -19.49 -22.72
N PHE A 212 -0.13 -18.85 -21.79
CA PHE A 212 0.47 -19.55 -20.64
C PHE A 212 -0.62 -19.85 -19.60
N ASN A 213 -0.53 -21.01 -18.95
CA ASN A 213 -1.53 -21.48 -18.01
C ASN A 213 -1.15 -21.15 -16.58
N GLU A 214 -2.10 -20.65 -15.80
CA GLU A 214 -1.97 -20.54 -14.36
C GLU A 214 -2.11 -21.94 -13.73
N LEU A 215 -1.06 -22.39 -13.06
CA LEU A 215 -1.00 -23.71 -12.41
C LEU A 215 -1.29 -23.63 -10.92
N LEU A 216 -0.96 -22.51 -10.28
CA LEU A 216 -1.15 -22.30 -8.84
C LEU A 216 -1.21 -20.83 -8.50
N PHE A 217 -2.19 -20.45 -7.67
CA PHE A 217 -2.21 -19.18 -6.96
C PHE A 217 -1.74 -19.38 -5.52
N PHE A 218 -0.64 -18.77 -5.14
CA PHE A 218 -0.01 -18.91 -3.82
C PHE A 218 -0.92 -18.43 -2.69
N GLY A 219 -1.70 -17.38 -2.96
CA GLY A 219 -2.62 -16.79 -1.98
C GLY A 219 -3.70 -17.75 -1.46
N ASP A 220 -3.98 -18.85 -2.16
CA ASP A 220 -4.91 -19.89 -1.68
C ASP A 220 -4.28 -20.86 -0.69
N HIS A 221 -2.94 -20.91 -0.62
CA HIS A 221 -2.20 -21.96 0.08
C HIS A 221 -1.26 -21.46 1.16
N ILE A 222 -0.88 -20.17 1.13
CA ILE A 222 0.10 -19.59 2.06
C ILE A 222 -0.43 -18.29 2.63
N GLU A 223 -0.22 -18.11 3.93
CA GLU A 223 -0.33 -16.80 4.59
C GLU A 223 1.02 -16.10 4.56
N PHE A 224 1.01 -14.84 4.17
CA PHE A 224 2.19 -13.99 4.06
C PHE A 224 1.79 -12.52 4.08
N VAL A 225 2.58 -11.67 4.73
CA VAL A 225 2.30 -10.23 4.85
C VAL A 225 3.37 -9.45 4.13
N SER A 226 2.96 -8.62 3.18
CA SER A 226 3.90 -7.88 2.33
C SER A 226 3.80 -6.36 2.46
N ALA A 227 2.61 -5.83 2.65
CA ALA A 227 2.31 -4.41 2.61
C ALA A 227 1.51 -3.93 3.82
N GLY A 228 1.77 -2.70 4.24
CA GLY A 228 1.10 -2.08 5.37
C GLY A 228 1.76 -0.77 5.76
N VAL A 229 1.95 -0.54 7.04
CA VAL A 229 2.61 0.66 7.58
C VAL A 229 3.69 0.26 8.58
N VAL A 230 4.92 0.66 8.28
CA VAL A 230 6.06 0.64 9.22
C VAL A 230 6.29 2.06 9.70
N ALA A 231 6.41 2.25 11.01
CA ALA A 231 6.70 3.53 11.66
C ALA A 231 7.95 3.42 12.54
N THR A 232 8.59 4.55 12.85
CA THR A 232 9.68 4.59 13.84
C THR A 232 9.13 4.58 15.25
N GLU A 233 9.81 3.94 16.21
CA GLU A 233 9.47 4.00 17.63
C GLU A 233 9.49 5.46 18.15
N LYS A 234 10.33 6.30 17.54
CA LYS A 234 10.36 7.74 17.80
C LYS A 234 9.02 8.42 17.46
N ASN A 235 8.45 8.16 16.27
CA ASN A 235 7.16 8.74 15.90
C ASN A 235 6.03 8.19 16.81
N ILE A 236 6.07 6.90 17.14
CA ILE A 236 5.10 6.26 18.02
C ILE A 236 5.11 6.90 19.41
N SER A 237 6.29 7.14 20.01
CA SER A 237 6.42 7.68 21.37
C SER A 237 6.30 9.19 21.46
N GLN A 238 6.84 9.94 20.48
CA GLN A 238 6.90 11.40 20.52
C GLN A 238 5.75 12.11 19.80
N LYS A 239 5.10 11.43 18.83
CA LYS A 239 4.02 11.97 18.00
C LYS A 239 2.84 10.98 17.88
N PRO A 240 2.33 10.40 18.99
CA PRO A 240 1.30 9.36 18.92
C PRO A 240 0.00 9.82 18.24
N ASP A 241 -0.37 11.09 18.38
CA ASP A 241 -1.54 11.65 17.70
C ASP A 241 -1.35 11.71 16.18
N PHE A 242 -0.17 12.08 15.70
CA PHE A 242 0.17 12.06 14.28
C PHE A 242 0.07 10.64 13.70
N VAL A 243 0.59 9.63 14.42
CA VAL A 243 0.48 8.22 14.02
C VAL A 243 -1.00 7.78 14.01
N ARG A 244 -1.79 8.13 15.04
CA ARG A 244 -3.22 7.80 15.12
C ARG A 244 -4.01 8.38 13.95
N ARG A 245 -3.82 9.66 13.63
CA ARG A 245 -4.48 10.36 12.51
C ARG A 245 -4.08 9.75 11.16
N PHE A 246 -2.79 9.42 10.98
CA PHE A 246 -2.31 8.74 9.77
C PHE A 246 -2.97 7.37 9.60
N ILE A 247 -3.00 6.53 10.63
CA ILE A 247 -3.64 5.21 10.60
C ILE A 247 -5.15 5.33 10.33
N ARG A 248 -5.84 6.32 10.88
CA ARG A 248 -7.26 6.56 10.59
C ARG A 248 -7.49 6.89 9.11
N GLY A 249 -6.68 7.78 8.53
CA GLY A 249 -6.72 8.08 7.10
C GLY A 249 -6.46 6.85 6.23
N ALA A 250 -5.48 6.01 6.61
CA ALA A 250 -5.18 4.75 5.95
C ALA A 250 -6.36 3.77 6.04
N LEU A 251 -6.98 3.60 7.21
CA LEU A 251 -8.14 2.71 7.41
C LEU A 251 -9.38 3.19 6.65
N LYS A 252 -9.69 4.48 6.65
CA LYS A 252 -10.77 5.05 5.82
C LYS A 252 -10.58 4.66 4.35
N THR A 253 -9.36 4.83 3.84
CA THR A 253 -9.04 4.47 2.45
C THR A 253 -9.13 2.96 2.24
N PHE A 254 -8.60 2.17 3.15
CA PHE A 254 -8.62 0.71 3.10
C PHE A 254 -10.04 0.15 2.99
N TYR A 255 -10.95 0.64 3.84
CA TYR A 255 -12.36 0.24 3.78
C TYR A 255 -13.07 0.78 2.54
N TRP A 256 -12.73 2.00 2.12
CA TRP A 256 -13.28 2.57 0.90
C TRP A 256 -12.88 1.75 -0.33
N ILE A 257 -11.62 1.32 -0.44
CA ILE A 257 -11.15 0.44 -1.52
C ILE A 257 -11.96 -0.86 -1.53
N LYS A 258 -12.18 -1.49 -0.37
CA LYS A 258 -12.96 -2.74 -0.26
C LYS A 258 -14.42 -2.58 -0.72
N ALA A 259 -14.98 -1.39 -0.59
CA ALA A 259 -16.39 -1.10 -0.90
C ALA A 259 -16.63 -0.55 -2.32
N ASN A 260 -15.58 -0.16 -3.06
CA ASN A 260 -15.73 0.60 -4.31
C ASN A 260 -15.07 -0.09 -5.52
N GLU A 261 -15.49 -1.35 -5.82
CA GLU A 261 -14.93 -2.21 -6.86
C GLU A 261 -14.76 -1.49 -8.20
N LYS A 262 -15.83 -0.90 -8.75
CA LYS A 262 -15.82 -0.30 -10.10
C LYS A 262 -14.79 0.83 -10.21
N GLU A 263 -14.79 1.76 -9.24
CA GLU A 263 -13.90 2.91 -9.29
C GLU A 263 -12.43 2.49 -9.09
N VAL A 264 -12.15 1.58 -8.16
CA VAL A 264 -10.79 1.09 -7.90
C VAL A 264 -10.28 0.27 -9.09
N ALA A 265 -11.11 -0.59 -9.69
CA ALA A 265 -10.76 -1.36 -10.88
C ALA A 265 -10.39 -0.44 -12.06
N ALA A 266 -11.18 0.60 -12.33
CA ALA A 266 -10.88 1.57 -13.39
C ALA A 266 -9.56 2.31 -13.14
N ARG A 267 -9.26 2.65 -11.88
CA ARG A 267 -7.98 3.28 -11.50
C ARG A 267 -6.80 2.33 -11.66
N LEU A 268 -6.97 1.05 -11.31
CA LEU A 268 -5.95 0.01 -11.52
C LEU A 268 -5.67 -0.19 -13.00
N ALA A 269 -6.71 -0.30 -13.84
CA ALA A 269 -6.57 -0.40 -15.29
C ALA A 269 -5.76 0.78 -15.87
N LYS A 270 -6.11 2.01 -15.47
CA LYS A 270 -5.39 3.22 -15.89
C LYS A 270 -3.93 3.22 -15.43
N ALA A 271 -3.66 2.88 -14.17
CA ALA A 271 -2.32 2.90 -13.59
C ALA A 271 -1.40 1.84 -14.20
N THR A 272 -1.95 0.68 -14.56
CA THR A 272 -1.22 -0.43 -15.19
C THR A 272 -1.26 -0.39 -16.72
N LYS A 273 -1.92 0.61 -17.32
CA LYS A 273 -2.14 0.74 -18.78
C LYS A 273 -2.73 -0.54 -19.38
N SER A 274 -3.70 -1.11 -18.69
CA SER A 274 -4.39 -2.36 -19.07
C SER A 274 -5.87 -2.12 -19.38
N SER A 275 -6.60 -3.17 -19.79
CA SER A 275 -8.03 -3.08 -20.07
C SER A 275 -8.87 -2.97 -18.79
N GLU A 276 -10.13 -2.55 -18.91
CA GLU A 276 -11.08 -2.51 -17.78
C GLU A 276 -11.27 -3.90 -17.16
N SER A 277 -11.32 -4.96 -17.99
CA SER A 277 -11.42 -6.33 -17.50
C SER A 277 -10.19 -6.73 -16.67
N ASP A 278 -8.98 -6.30 -17.05
CA ASP A 278 -7.79 -6.54 -16.26
C ASP A 278 -7.82 -5.77 -14.94
N GLY A 279 -8.26 -4.51 -14.98
CA GLY A 279 -8.44 -3.71 -13.78
C GLY A 279 -9.39 -4.35 -12.77
N LEU A 280 -10.48 -4.96 -13.28
CA LEU A 280 -11.43 -5.69 -12.45
C LEU A 280 -10.82 -6.97 -11.85
N GLU A 281 -10.01 -7.69 -12.62
CA GLU A 281 -9.27 -8.85 -12.15
C GLU A 281 -8.24 -8.46 -11.07
N LEU A 282 -7.45 -7.41 -11.33
CA LEU A 282 -6.48 -6.87 -10.37
C LEU A 282 -7.15 -6.50 -9.04
N TYR A 283 -8.33 -5.88 -9.11
CA TYR A 283 -9.10 -5.53 -7.91
C TYR A 283 -9.58 -6.79 -7.17
N ARG A 284 -10.29 -7.69 -7.86
CA ARG A 284 -10.89 -8.88 -7.24
C ARG A 284 -9.87 -9.80 -6.61
N THR A 285 -8.74 -10.00 -7.29
CA THR A 285 -7.63 -10.77 -6.75
C THR A 285 -7.01 -10.06 -5.54
N GLY A 286 -6.73 -8.75 -5.68
CA GLY A 286 -6.05 -8.01 -4.63
C GLY A 286 -6.88 -7.84 -3.36
N VAL A 287 -8.19 -7.55 -3.48
CA VAL A 287 -9.07 -7.38 -2.32
C VAL A 287 -9.24 -8.68 -1.51
N LYS A 288 -9.23 -9.84 -2.16
CA LYS A 288 -9.28 -11.14 -1.46
C LYS A 288 -8.08 -11.39 -0.53
N LEU A 289 -6.96 -10.72 -0.81
CA LEU A 289 -5.73 -10.85 -0.02
C LEU A 289 -5.69 -9.90 1.17
N PHE A 290 -6.58 -8.89 1.20
CA PHE A 290 -6.60 -7.89 2.26
C PHE A 290 -6.92 -8.53 3.62
N SER A 291 -6.26 -7.99 4.64
CA SER A 291 -6.62 -8.26 6.03
C SER A 291 -8.06 -7.82 6.29
N GLN A 292 -8.65 -8.32 7.36
CA GLN A 292 -10.03 -7.99 7.66
C GLN A 292 -10.17 -6.53 8.13
N ASP A 293 -9.27 -6.08 8.99
CA ASP A 293 -9.36 -4.86 9.76
C ASP A 293 -8.07 -4.03 9.84
N GLY A 294 -7.03 -4.40 9.08
CA GLY A 294 -5.71 -3.77 9.14
C GLY A 294 -4.76 -4.38 10.15
N THR A 295 -5.16 -5.48 10.82
CA THR A 295 -4.30 -6.28 11.69
C THR A 295 -4.05 -7.67 11.10
N ILE A 296 -3.22 -8.48 11.76
CA ILE A 296 -3.01 -9.90 11.47
C ILE A 296 -3.05 -10.75 12.74
N PRO A 297 -3.51 -12.01 12.66
CA PRO A 297 -3.53 -12.93 13.79
C PRO A 297 -2.15 -13.15 14.40
N ARG A 298 -2.09 -13.42 15.72
CA ARG A 298 -0.82 -13.68 16.42
C ARG A 298 -0.03 -14.83 15.79
N SER A 299 -0.70 -15.88 15.38
CA SER A 299 -0.07 -17.03 14.69
C SER A 299 0.67 -16.60 13.42
N LEU A 300 0.08 -15.70 12.62
CA LEU A 300 0.73 -15.18 11.43
C LEU A 300 1.89 -14.25 11.77
N GLN A 301 1.79 -13.43 12.84
CA GLN A 301 2.91 -12.62 13.33
C GLN A 301 4.11 -13.51 13.71
N GLU A 302 3.89 -14.56 14.48
CA GLU A 302 4.91 -15.54 14.90
C GLU A 302 5.53 -16.27 13.71
N ARG A 303 4.69 -16.69 12.74
CA ARG A 303 5.15 -17.31 11.49
C ARG A 303 6.07 -16.37 10.70
N MET A 304 5.69 -15.10 10.53
CA MET A 304 6.50 -14.11 9.80
C MET A 304 7.84 -13.85 10.49
N ILE A 305 7.84 -13.75 11.82
CA ILE A 305 9.07 -13.59 12.61
C ILE A 305 9.96 -14.82 12.45
N SER A 306 9.42 -16.03 12.62
CA SER A 306 10.17 -17.30 12.50
C SER A 306 10.81 -17.43 11.12
N MET A 307 10.05 -17.17 10.06
CA MET A 307 10.54 -17.22 8.69
C MET A 307 11.71 -16.23 8.48
N GLN A 308 11.54 -14.99 8.90
CA GLN A 308 12.59 -13.97 8.72
C GLN A 308 13.82 -14.25 9.59
N ARG A 309 13.65 -14.73 10.83
CA ARG A 309 14.78 -15.13 11.69
C ARG A 309 15.62 -16.22 11.01
N LYS A 310 14.97 -17.23 10.42
CA LYS A 310 15.66 -18.31 9.69
C LYS A 310 16.49 -17.76 8.53
N VAL A 311 15.94 -16.85 7.73
CA VAL A 311 16.64 -16.20 6.60
C VAL A 311 17.82 -15.39 7.07
N LEU A 312 17.62 -14.61 8.14
CA LEU A 312 18.60 -13.66 8.66
C LEU A 312 19.61 -14.33 9.62
N GLN A 313 19.46 -15.64 9.89
CA GLN A 313 20.28 -16.41 10.84
C GLN A 313 20.31 -15.77 12.24
N ILE A 314 19.16 -15.31 12.71
CA ILE A 314 19.00 -14.69 14.03
C ILE A 314 18.53 -15.75 15.02
N GLU A 315 19.39 -16.09 15.99
CA GLU A 315 19.08 -17.07 17.03
C GLU A 315 18.24 -16.49 18.17
N LYS A 316 18.43 -15.19 18.46
CA LYS A 316 17.69 -14.48 19.52
C LYS A 316 16.19 -14.68 19.36
N GLU A 317 15.52 -15.03 20.46
CA GLU A 317 14.07 -15.07 20.50
C GLU A 317 13.48 -13.66 20.41
N ILE A 318 12.47 -13.49 19.55
CA ILE A 318 11.81 -12.22 19.28
C ILE A 318 10.31 -12.49 19.28
N THR A 319 9.58 -11.79 20.16
CA THR A 319 8.13 -11.92 20.28
C THR A 319 7.40 -10.97 19.32
N PRO A 320 6.11 -11.22 19.02
CA PRO A 320 5.30 -10.31 18.20
C PRO A 320 5.32 -8.87 18.69
N GLU A 321 5.31 -8.63 19.98
CA GLU A 321 5.32 -7.28 20.59
C GLU A 321 6.61 -6.50 20.28
N ASN A 322 7.71 -7.18 20.01
CA ASN A 322 8.93 -6.54 19.55
C ASN A 322 8.82 -5.99 18.13
N VAL A 323 7.93 -6.56 17.31
CA VAL A 323 7.81 -6.26 15.87
C VAL A 323 6.55 -5.47 15.55
N TYR A 324 5.41 -5.81 16.18
CA TYR A 324 4.08 -5.28 15.84
C TYR A 324 3.51 -4.43 16.97
N ASP A 325 2.86 -3.32 16.60
CA ASP A 325 2.01 -2.52 17.46
C ASP A 325 0.71 -2.15 16.72
N PHE A 326 -0.30 -2.98 16.84
CA PHE A 326 -1.61 -2.73 16.24
C PHE A 326 -2.57 -1.95 17.16
N SER A 327 -2.10 -1.35 18.25
CA SER A 327 -2.94 -0.55 19.16
C SER A 327 -3.62 0.61 18.45
N PHE A 328 -2.90 1.29 17.55
CA PHE A 328 -3.43 2.40 16.73
C PHE A 328 -4.53 1.94 15.78
N VAL A 329 -4.37 0.77 15.14
CA VAL A 329 -5.39 0.20 14.24
C VAL A 329 -6.64 -0.15 15.02
N ARG A 330 -6.50 -0.83 16.16
CA ARG A 330 -7.66 -1.21 17.01
C ARG A 330 -8.41 0.03 17.51
N ALA A 331 -7.68 1.04 18.01
CA ALA A 331 -8.29 2.28 18.43
C ALA A 331 -9.03 3.00 17.30
N ALA A 332 -8.41 3.11 16.12
CA ALA A 332 -9.02 3.76 14.97
C ALA A 332 -10.23 2.99 14.42
N ASN A 333 -10.20 1.66 14.42
CA ASN A 333 -11.36 0.83 14.06
C ASN A 333 -12.55 1.09 14.99
N LYS A 334 -12.31 1.15 16.32
CA LYS A 334 -13.35 1.48 17.29
C LYS A 334 -13.96 2.87 17.02
N GLU A 335 -13.12 3.88 16.77
CA GLU A 335 -13.57 5.24 16.42
C GLU A 335 -14.37 5.29 15.10
N LEU A 336 -14.04 4.45 14.13
CA LEU A 336 -14.73 4.34 12.84
C LEU A 336 -15.99 3.46 12.89
N GLY A 337 -16.37 2.93 14.08
CA GLY A 337 -17.51 2.03 14.21
C GLY A 337 -17.31 0.67 13.53
N LYS A 338 -16.05 0.28 13.30
CA LYS A 338 -15.66 -1.03 12.80
C LYS A 338 -15.23 -1.86 14.00
N GLY A 339 -16.20 -2.61 14.59
CA GLY A 339 -15.91 -3.45 15.75
C GLY A 339 -14.79 -4.46 15.48
N GLU A 340 -14.14 -4.93 16.56
CA GLU A 340 -13.22 -6.06 16.47
C GLU A 340 -14.00 -7.25 15.91
N SER A 341 -13.55 -7.78 14.78
CA SER A 341 -14.01 -9.10 14.34
C SER A 341 -13.44 -10.11 15.32
N SER A 342 -14.34 -10.73 16.09
CA SER A 342 -14.08 -11.82 17.03
C SER A 342 -13.34 -12.98 16.38
#